data_9a70646e56f159df40827629b1df61d5
#
_entry.id   9a70646e56f159df40827629b1df61d5
#
_cell.length_a   1.000
_cell.length_b   1.000
_cell.length_c   1.000
_cell.angle_alpha   90.00
_cell.angle_beta   90.00
_cell.angle_gamma   90.00
#
_symmetry.space_group_name_H-M   'P 1'
#
loop_
_entity.id
_entity.type
_entity.pdbx_description
1 polymer ?
#
loop_
_entity_poly.entity_id
_entity_poly.type
_entity_poly.pdbx_seq_one_letter_code
_entity_poly.pdbx_strand_id
1 'polypeptide(L)'
;MILAGLGLFFCAAQPMAATAPEALLPAVPAAGANTQAQDILSRTSRAYRQAGSVKMTFGGSQQGELWLKGDRFYLNCGGVESWFDGKTQWSYVASNEEVTVSTPTPEELQSINPFALLNQIQTQFHSQYVGEVKENGKSGKKLQLTPLHKGDVTAMTLVVSSTYEPVSIRIKLDNGEEQYFSVKTYRTHQNLQDAQFRFPSSKYPHAEVIDMR
;
A
#
# COMPACT_ATOMS: atom_id res chain seq x y z
N MET A 1 -19.50 -10.52 9.51
CA MET A 1 -18.87 -11.32 8.47
C MET A 1 -18.37 -10.35 7.40
N ILE A 2 -17.29 -9.61 7.71
CA ILE A 2 -16.65 -8.62 6.83
C ILE A 2 -15.15 -8.79 7.05
N LEU A 3 -14.53 -9.73 6.33
CA LEU A 3 -13.11 -10.11 6.53
C LEU A 3 -12.42 -10.42 5.19
N ALA A 4 -12.73 -9.67 4.13
CA ALA A 4 -12.12 -9.91 2.82
C ALA A 4 -11.30 -8.73 2.26
N GLY A 5 -11.18 -7.61 2.97
CA GLY A 5 -10.64 -6.36 2.41
C GLY A 5 -9.14 -6.10 2.57
N LEU A 6 -8.44 -6.75 3.50
CA LEU A 6 -7.01 -6.51 3.74
C LEU A 6 -6.09 -7.60 3.15
N GLY A 7 -6.64 -8.53 2.40
CA GLY A 7 -5.98 -9.77 1.98
C GLY A 7 -4.78 -9.62 1.02
N LEU A 8 -4.53 -8.47 0.42
CA LEU A 8 -3.42 -8.32 -0.54
C LEU A 8 -2.12 -7.78 0.06
N PHE A 9 -2.19 -7.18 1.26
CA PHE A 9 -0.98 -6.92 2.06
C PHE A 9 -0.64 -8.10 3.01
N PHE A 10 -1.52 -9.10 3.11
CA PHE A 10 -1.34 -10.31 3.91
C PHE A 10 -0.89 -11.48 3.04
N CYS A 11 0.32 -11.43 2.51
CA CYS A 11 0.99 -12.67 2.11
C CYS A 11 1.62 -13.23 3.39
N ALA A 12 1.15 -14.39 3.83
CA ALA A 12 1.50 -15.03 5.09
C ALA A 12 3.02 -15.21 5.25
N ALA A 13 3.63 -14.39 6.10
CA ALA A 13 4.96 -14.64 6.63
C ALA A 13 4.81 -15.29 8.01
N GLN A 14 5.48 -16.41 8.24
CA GLN A 14 5.54 -17.07 9.54
C GLN A 14 6.23 -16.18 10.58
N PRO A 15 5.83 -16.25 11.87
CA PRO A 15 6.33 -15.33 12.90
C PRO A 15 7.77 -15.67 13.31
N MET A 16 8.65 -14.70 13.20
CA MET A 16 9.89 -14.69 13.98
C MET A 16 9.71 -13.73 15.15
N ALA A 17 9.82 -14.26 16.36
CA ALA A 17 9.71 -13.52 17.60
C ALA A 17 10.85 -12.50 17.72
N ALA A 18 10.52 -11.22 17.83
CA ALA A 18 11.45 -10.16 18.20
C ALA A 18 10.94 -9.42 19.44
N THR A 19 11.82 -9.31 20.41
CA THR A 19 11.67 -8.66 21.72
C THR A 19 11.34 -7.18 21.55
N ALA A 20 10.29 -6.68 22.23
CA ALA A 20 9.84 -5.30 22.18
C ALA A 20 10.69 -4.37 23.03
N PRO A 21 11.01 -3.16 22.57
CA PRO A 21 11.40 -2.05 23.45
C PRO A 21 10.19 -1.24 23.91
N GLU A 22 10.30 -0.77 25.11
CA GLU A 22 9.39 -0.03 25.96
C GLU A 22 8.65 1.14 25.28
N ALA A 23 7.33 1.21 25.47
CA ALA A 23 6.46 2.19 24.87
C ALA A 23 6.60 3.56 25.54
N LEU A 24 7.13 4.54 24.82
CA LEU A 24 6.92 5.96 25.16
C LEU A 24 5.46 6.35 24.85
N LEU A 25 4.77 6.88 25.83
CA LEU A 25 3.42 7.44 25.71
C LEU A 25 3.42 8.53 24.62
N PRO A 26 2.42 8.57 23.73
CA PRO A 26 2.35 9.59 22.69
C PRO A 26 2.11 10.97 23.29
N ALA A 27 2.97 11.93 22.98
CA ALA A 27 2.77 13.32 23.28
C ALA A 27 1.50 13.85 22.57
N VAL A 28 0.66 14.58 23.28
CA VAL A 28 -0.56 15.21 22.73
C VAL A 28 -0.14 16.18 21.61
N PRO A 29 -0.67 16.04 20.39
CA PRO A 29 -0.25 16.88 19.26
C PRO A 29 -0.75 18.30 19.39
N ALA A 30 0.12 19.27 19.08
CA ALA A 30 -0.29 20.66 18.92
C ALA A 30 -1.24 20.81 17.70
N ALA A 31 -2.27 21.63 17.81
CA ALA A 31 -3.31 21.82 16.77
C ALA A 31 -2.73 22.16 15.36
N GLY A 32 -1.56 22.79 15.28
CA GLY A 32 -0.87 23.10 14.03
C GLY A 32 -0.27 21.87 13.31
N ALA A 33 0.01 20.78 14.03
CA ALA A 33 0.58 19.56 13.45
C ALA A 33 -0.39 18.82 12.52
N ASN A 34 -1.69 18.89 12.79
CA ASN A 34 -2.73 18.27 11.98
C ASN A 34 -2.89 18.96 10.62
N THR A 35 -2.89 20.28 10.60
CA THR A 35 -3.00 21.08 9.37
C THR A 35 -1.82 20.81 8.45
N GLN A 36 -0.60 20.71 9.00
CA GLN A 36 0.61 20.40 8.24
C GLN A 36 0.57 18.97 7.69
N ALA A 37 0.10 17.99 8.47
CA ALA A 37 -0.08 16.62 8.01
C ALA A 37 -1.05 16.54 6.82
N GLN A 38 -2.18 17.24 6.90
CA GLN A 38 -3.16 17.30 5.83
C GLN A 38 -2.61 17.96 4.56
N ASP A 39 -1.82 19.04 4.69
CA ASP A 39 -1.14 19.66 3.54
C ASP A 39 -0.16 18.68 2.87
N ILE A 40 0.65 17.97 3.67
CA ILE A 40 1.58 16.96 3.15
C ILE A 40 0.83 15.84 2.42
N LEU A 41 -0.23 15.30 2.99
CA LEU A 41 -1.04 14.24 2.35
C LEU A 41 -1.71 14.74 1.06
N SER A 42 -2.23 15.96 1.06
CA SER A 42 -2.83 16.58 -0.13
C SER A 42 -1.82 16.75 -1.26
N ARG A 43 -0.59 17.19 -0.93
CA ARG A 43 0.49 17.31 -1.90
C ARG A 43 0.97 15.95 -2.40
N THR A 44 1.03 14.94 -1.53
CA THR A 44 1.35 13.55 -1.92
C THR A 44 0.32 13.01 -2.91
N SER A 45 -0.97 13.20 -2.64
CA SER A 45 -2.05 12.82 -3.57
C SER A 45 -1.97 13.57 -4.89
N ARG A 46 -1.62 14.85 -4.86
CA ARG A 46 -1.43 15.67 -6.08
C ARG A 46 -0.23 15.20 -6.90
N ALA A 47 0.90 14.96 -6.24
CA ALA A 47 2.11 14.47 -6.90
C ALA A 47 1.85 13.14 -7.61
N TYR A 48 1.11 12.22 -6.95
CA TYR A 48 0.70 10.98 -7.57
C TYR A 48 -0.19 11.19 -8.81
N ARG A 49 -1.23 12.02 -8.71
CA ARG A 49 -2.10 12.31 -9.87
C ARG A 49 -1.32 12.93 -11.04
N GLN A 50 -0.37 13.81 -10.75
CA GLN A 50 0.49 14.43 -11.76
C GLN A 50 1.48 13.44 -12.39
N ALA A 51 1.87 12.39 -11.67
CA ALA A 51 2.75 11.34 -12.18
C ALA A 51 2.14 10.55 -13.36
N GLY A 52 0.80 10.54 -13.51
CA GLY A 52 0.05 9.88 -14.58
C GLY A 52 0.16 8.35 -14.53
N SER A 53 1.38 7.85 -14.47
CA SER A 53 1.69 6.42 -14.31
C SER A 53 2.98 6.25 -13.50
N VAL A 54 3.01 5.19 -12.69
CA VAL A 54 4.12 4.91 -11.78
C VAL A 54 4.55 3.46 -11.91
N LYS A 55 5.86 3.22 -11.94
CA LYS A 55 6.46 1.92 -11.61
C LYS A 55 7.31 2.10 -10.37
N MET A 56 7.10 1.25 -9.37
CA MET A 56 7.95 1.24 -8.18
C MET A 56 8.31 -0.18 -7.77
N THR A 57 9.48 -0.29 -7.15
CA THR A 57 9.90 -1.49 -6.43
C THR A 57 10.04 -1.15 -4.96
N PHE A 58 9.74 -2.11 -4.11
CA PHE A 58 9.81 -1.96 -2.67
C PHE A 58 10.45 -3.19 -2.02
N GLY A 59 10.84 -3.04 -0.77
CA GLY A 59 11.36 -4.11 0.07
C GLY A 59 11.11 -3.80 1.54
N GLY A 60 11.44 -4.72 2.42
CA GLY A 60 11.19 -4.64 3.85
C GLY A 60 10.65 -5.97 4.35
N SER A 61 9.47 -5.99 4.98
CA SER A 61 8.81 -7.23 5.40
C SER A 61 8.58 -8.17 4.22
N GLN A 62 8.32 -7.59 3.05
CA GLN A 62 8.31 -8.28 1.76
C GLN A 62 8.93 -7.39 0.69
N GLN A 63 9.35 -8.01 -0.41
CA GLN A 63 9.80 -7.29 -1.58
C GLN A 63 8.86 -7.50 -2.75
N GLY A 64 8.74 -6.50 -3.60
CA GLY A 64 7.82 -6.58 -4.73
C GLY A 64 7.94 -5.40 -5.68
N GLU A 65 7.05 -5.44 -6.66
CA GLU A 65 6.90 -4.44 -7.70
C GLU A 65 5.43 -4.03 -7.81
N LEU A 66 5.20 -2.73 -8.00
CA LEU A 66 3.86 -2.16 -8.19
C LEU A 66 3.88 -1.20 -9.37
N TRP A 67 2.95 -1.40 -10.31
CA TRP A 67 2.69 -0.48 -11.42
C TRP A 67 1.30 0.10 -11.28
N LEU A 68 1.16 1.38 -11.60
CA LEU A 68 -0.08 2.13 -11.43
C LEU A 68 -0.32 3.04 -12.63
N LYS A 69 -1.60 3.11 -13.08
CA LYS A 69 -2.06 4.04 -14.12
C LYS A 69 -3.54 4.33 -13.90
N GLY A 70 -3.85 5.51 -13.37
CA GLY A 70 -5.20 5.81 -12.91
C GLY A 70 -5.64 4.81 -11.84
N ASP A 71 -6.78 4.15 -12.04
CA ASP A 71 -7.30 3.13 -11.11
C ASP A 71 -6.71 1.72 -11.34
N ARG A 72 -5.94 1.55 -12.41
CA ARG A 72 -5.37 0.25 -12.79
C ARG A 72 -4.08 -0.02 -12.03
N PHE A 73 -3.88 -1.27 -11.66
CA PHE A 73 -2.62 -1.69 -11.04
C PHE A 73 -2.16 -3.07 -11.48
N TYR A 74 -0.86 -3.28 -11.38
CA TYR A 74 -0.21 -4.57 -11.31
C TYR A 74 0.65 -4.62 -10.05
N LEU A 75 0.51 -5.67 -9.26
CA LEU A 75 1.28 -5.93 -8.05
C LEU A 75 1.88 -7.32 -8.12
N ASN A 76 3.19 -7.42 -7.87
CA ASN A 76 3.87 -8.68 -7.63
C ASN A 76 4.52 -8.61 -6.26
N CYS A 77 4.09 -9.47 -5.34
CA CYS A 77 4.58 -9.49 -3.96
C CYS A 77 4.35 -10.86 -3.34
N GLY A 78 5.38 -11.43 -2.72
CA GLY A 78 5.25 -12.63 -1.89
C GLY A 78 4.72 -13.88 -2.61
N GLY A 79 5.00 -14.05 -3.90
CA GLY A 79 4.51 -15.19 -4.70
C GLY A 79 3.09 -15.03 -5.22
N VAL A 80 2.49 -13.85 -5.02
CA VAL A 80 1.19 -13.48 -5.59
C VAL A 80 1.40 -12.38 -6.63
N GLU A 81 0.80 -12.55 -7.80
CA GLU A 81 0.71 -11.52 -8.83
C GLU A 81 -0.75 -11.11 -9.02
N SER A 82 -1.02 -9.81 -8.96
CA SER A 82 -2.37 -9.27 -9.11
C SER A 82 -2.42 -8.22 -10.20
N TRP A 83 -3.44 -8.30 -11.04
CA TRP A 83 -3.75 -7.33 -12.10
C TRP A 83 -5.14 -6.77 -11.87
N PHE A 84 -5.33 -5.49 -12.15
CA PHE A 84 -6.63 -4.84 -12.16
C PHE A 84 -6.72 -3.88 -13.34
N ASP A 85 -7.68 -4.10 -14.23
CA ASP A 85 -7.82 -3.30 -15.46
C ASP A 85 -8.79 -2.12 -15.35
N GLY A 86 -9.27 -1.85 -14.14
CA GLY A 86 -10.30 -0.85 -13.84
C GLY A 86 -11.70 -1.45 -13.63
N LYS A 87 -11.86 -2.76 -13.86
CA LYS A 87 -13.12 -3.48 -13.67
C LYS A 87 -12.92 -4.87 -13.09
N THR A 88 -12.04 -5.65 -13.71
CA THR A 88 -11.76 -7.04 -13.34
C THR A 88 -10.42 -7.11 -12.65
N GLN A 89 -10.36 -7.88 -11.59
CA GLN A 89 -9.14 -8.24 -10.89
C GLN A 89 -8.82 -9.71 -11.17
N TRP A 90 -7.54 -9.98 -11.40
CA TRP A 90 -6.95 -11.31 -11.44
C TRP A 90 -5.90 -11.41 -10.35
N SER A 91 -5.93 -12.48 -9.56
CA SER A 91 -4.92 -12.76 -8.53
C SER A 91 -4.39 -14.16 -8.76
N TYR A 92 -3.15 -14.26 -9.20
CA TYR A 92 -2.44 -15.52 -9.43
C TYR A 92 -1.57 -15.84 -8.22
N VAL A 93 -1.72 -17.07 -7.71
CA VAL A 93 -0.92 -17.62 -6.61
C VAL A 93 0.01 -18.69 -7.18
N ALA A 94 1.30 -18.39 -7.22
CA ALA A 94 2.29 -19.25 -7.86
C ALA A 94 2.42 -20.65 -7.23
N SER A 95 2.19 -20.77 -5.91
CA SER A 95 2.29 -22.07 -5.22
C SER A 95 1.21 -23.06 -5.63
N ASN A 96 0.05 -22.57 -6.07
CA ASN A 96 -1.11 -23.40 -6.43
C ASN A 96 -1.33 -23.47 -7.94
N GLU A 97 -0.65 -22.60 -8.70
CA GLU A 97 -0.92 -22.35 -10.11
C GLU A 97 -2.39 -21.96 -10.39
N GLU A 98 -3.01 -21.24 -9.45
CA GLU A 98 -4.41 -20.80 -9.53
C GLU A 98 -4.49 -19.30 -9.80
N VAL A 99 -5.44 -18.91 -10.65
CA VAL A 99 -5.81 -17.51 -10.83
C VAL A 99 -7.28 -17.31 -10.48
N THR A 100 -7.52 -16.50 -9.47
CA THR A 100 -8.88 -16.05 -9.11
C THR A 100 -9.23 -14.82 -9.92
N VAL A 101 -10.44 -14.83 -10.52
CA VAL A 101 -11.00 -13.70 -11.27
C VAL A 101 -12.19 -13.15 -10.52
N SER A 102 -12.17 -11.86 -10.22
CA SER A 102 -13.24 -11.19 -9.46
C SER A 102 -13.56 -9.80 -10.03
N THR A 103 -14.71 -9.26 -9.63
CA THR A 103 -15.05 -7.85 -9.82
C THR A 103 -15.11 -7.23 -8.43
N PRO A 104 -14.01 -6.62 -7.96
CA PRO A 104 -13.96 -6.08 -6.61
C PRO A 104 -14.92 -4.91 -6.42
N THR A 105 -15.52 -4.82 -5.25
CA THR A 105 -16.30 -3.66 -4.82
C THR A 105 -15.42 -2.42 -4.63
N PRO A 106 -15.97 -1.20 -4.61
CA PRO A 106 -15.20 0.00 -4.28
C PRO A 106 -14.46 -0.10 -2.95
N GLU A 107 -15.07 -0.75 -1.94
CA GLU A 107 -14.48 -0.97 -0.62
C GLU A 107 -13.28 -1.94 -0.69
N GLU A 108 -13.40 -3.02 -1.44
CA GLU A 108 -12.31 -3.97 -1.67
C GLU A 108 -11.16 -3.33 -2.46
N LEU A 109 -11.47 -2.56 -3.51
CA LEU A 109 -10.47 -1.81 -4.28
C LEU A 109 -9.68 -0.84 -3.40
N GLN A 110 -10.32 -0.21 -2.44
CA GLN A 110 -9.66 0.70 -1.51
C GLN A 110 -8.60 0.00 -0.67
N SER A 111 -8.82 -1.28 -0.33
CA SER A 111 -7.86 -2.09 0.43
C SER A 111 -6.70 -2.62 -0.42
N ILE A 112 -6.89 -2.71 -1.73
CA ILE A 112 -5.95 -3.31 -2.68
C ILE A 112 -5.08 -2.26 -3.34
N ASN A 113 -5.63 -1.07 -3.60
CA ASN A 113 -4.92 0.02 -4.26
C ASN A 113 -4.23 0.92 -3.21
N PRO A 114 -2.88 0.91 -3.10
CA PRO A 114 -2.15 1.71 -2.11
C PRO A 114 -2.40 3.22 -2.24
N PHE A 115 -2.91 3.68 -3.38
CA PHE A 115 -3.24 5.11 -3.60
C PHE A 115 -4.70 5.44 -3.30
N ALA A 116 -5.61 4.48 -3.37
CA ALA A 116 -6.93 4.62 -2.76
C ALA A 116 -6.79 4.80 -1.24
N LEU A 117 -5.80 4.15 -0.62
CA LEU A 117 -5.42 4.36 0.77
C LEU A 117 -5.08 5.83 1.08
N LEU A 118 -4.37 6.57 0.18
CA LEU A 118 -4.07 7.99 0.40
C LEU A 118 -5.32 8.87 0.48
N ASN A 119 -6.37 8.54 -0.26
CA ASN A 119 -7.66 9.23 -0.17
C ASN A 119 -8.40 8.87 1.12
N GLN A 120 -8.31 7.62 1.58
CA GLN A 120 -8.88 7.16 2.84
C GLN A 120 -8.15 7.72 4.06
N ILE A 121 -6.84 7.87 4.01
CA ILE A 121 -6.06 8.44 5.12
C ILE A 121 -6.65 9.77 5.56
N GLN A 122 -7.12 10.60 4.64
CA GLN A 122 -7.72 11.91 4.99
C GLN A 122 -9.06 11.80 5.71
N THR A 123 -9.82 10.73 5.50
CA THR A 123 -11.18 10.55 6.03
C THR A 123 -11.28 9.52 7.14
N GLN A 124 -10.36 8.57 7.21
CA GLN A 124 -10.43 7.44 8.14
C GLN A 124 -9.31 7.44 9.19
N PHE A 125 -8.35 8.35 9.07
CA PHE A 125 -7.24 8.44 10.01
C PHE A 125 -7.10 9.86 10.58
N HIS A 126 -6.80 9.92 11.84
CA HIS A 126 -6.21 11.11 12.44
C HIS A 126 -4.73 11.17 12.01
N SER A 127 -4.34 12.24 11.32
CA SER A 127 -2.99 12.40 10.80
C SER A 127 -2.21 13.46 11.59
N GLN A 128 -0.97 13.13 11.93
CA GLN A 128 -0.07 14.04 12.65
C GLN A 128 1.29 14.10 11.91
N TYR A 129 1.79 15.31 11.69
CA TYR A 129 3.17 15.50 11.26
C TYR A 129 4.09 15.39 12.48
N VAL A 130 5.08 14.50 12.39
CA VAL A 130 6.01 14.21 13.50
C VAL A 130 7.33 14.95 13.34
N GLY A 131 7.70 15.31 12.12
CA GLY A 131 8.95 15.98 11.82
C GLY A 131 9.65 15.43 10.58
N GLU A 132 10.85 15.95 10.32
CA GLU A 132 11.70 15.42 9.27
C GLU A 132 12.55 14.27 9.80
N VAL A 133 12.74 13.25 8.97
CA VAL A 133 13.55 12.07 9.27
C VAL A 133 14.45 11.73 8.09
N LYS A 134 15.53 11.01 8.39
CA LYS A 134 16.35 10.39 7.36
C LYS A 134 16.13 8.87 7.41
N GLU A 135 15.55 8.32 6.36
CA GLU A 135 15.21 6.90 6.27
C GLU A 135 15.68 6.33 4.93
N ASN A 136 16.38 5.19 4.99
CA ASN A 136 16.96 4.56 3.79
C ASN A 136 17.85 5.49 2.95
N GLY A 137 18.59 6.39 3.61
CA GLY A 137 19.44 7.38 2.95
C GLY A 137 18.71 8.59 2.35
N LYS A 138 17.37 8.63 2.42
CA LYS A 138 16.52 9.71 1.92
C LYS A 138 15.99 10.55 3.07
N SER A 139 16.04 11.88 2.93
CA SER A 139 15.33 12.80 3.84
C SER A 139 13.85 12.81 3.50
N GLY A 140 13.00 12.82 4.51
CA GLY A 140 11.56 12.79 4.30
C GLY A 140 10.78 13.34 5.49
N LYS A 141 9.51 13.66 5.23
CA LYS A 141 8.52 14.12 6.19
C LYS A 141 7.80 12.91 6.77
N LYS A 142 7.88 12.74 8.09
CA LYS A 142 7.24 11.63 8.81
C LYS A 142 5.84 12.03 9.26
N LEU A 143 4.87 11.20 8.90
CA LEU A 143 3.49 11.30 9.34
C LEU A 143 3.13 10.10 10.20
N GLN A 144 2.49 10.35 11.33
CA GLN A 144 1.83 9.34 12.15
C GLN A 144 0.33 9.36 11.82
N LEU A 145 -0.23 8.18 11.59
CA LEU A 145 -1.62 7.99 11.20
C LEU A 145 -2.27 7.03 12.20
N THR A 146 -3.34 7.48 12.85
CA THR A 146 -4.11 6.68 13.80
C THR A 146 -5.51 6.49 13.25
N PRO A 147 -6.01 5.25 13.08
CA PRO A 147 -7.36 5.01 12.59
C PRO A 147 -8.41 5.69 13.49
N LEU A 148 -9.46 6.25 12.89
CA LEU A 148 -10.61 6.81 13.62
C LEU A 148 -11.55 5.72 14.15
N HIS A 149 -11.52 4.52 13.56
CA HIS A 149 -12.33 3.38 13.94
C HIS A 149 -11.44 2.18 14.24
N LYS A 150 -11.91 1.32 15.17
CA LYS A 150 -11.23 0.06 15.47
C LYS A 150 -11.27 -0.87 14.26
N GLY A 151 -10.17 -1.52 13.97
CA GLY A 151 -9.97 -2.49 12.90
C GLY A 151 -8.63 -3.19 13.08
N ASP A 152 -8.21 -3.95 12.10
CA ASP A 152 -6.97 -4.74 12.14
C ASP A 152 -5.71 -3.85 12.19
N VAL A 153 -5.81 -2.59 11.72
CA VAL A 153 -4.71 -1.62 11.78
C VAL A 153 -4.87 -0.76 13.03
N THR A 154 -3.83 -0.69 13.86
CA THR A 154 -3.80 0.16 15.07
C THR A 154 -3.02 1.45 14.89
N ALA A 155 -2.02 1.46 14.02
CA ALA A 155 -1.26 2.66 13.67
C ALA A 155 -0.57 2.48 12.32
N MET A 156 -0.32 3.61 11.64
CA MET A 156 0.53 3.64 10.46
C MET A 156 1.55 4.78 10.58
N THR A 157 2.72 4.58 10.00
CA THR A 157 3.70 5.64 9.80
C THR A 157 4.00 5.74 8.31
N LEU A 158 3.83 6.93 7.74
CA LEU A 158 4.17 7.23 6.36
C LEU A 158 5.34 8.21 6.32
N VAL A 159 6.36 7.91 5.53
CA VAL A 159 7.43 8.85 5.22
C VAL A 159 7.36 9.22 3.74
N VAL A 160 7.30 10.51 3.46
CA VAL A 160 7.30 11.05 2.09
C VAL A 160 8.52 11.94 1.88
N SER A 161 9.05 11.95 0.66
CA SER A 161 10.22 12.77 0.28
C SER A 161 9.89 14.27 0.24
N SER A 162 10.88 15.09 -0.04
CA SER A 162 10.70 16.54 -0.32
C SER A 162 9.82 16.79 -1.54
N THR A 163 9.77 15.85 -2.50
CA THR A 163 8.93 15.89 -3.70
C THR A 163 7.57 15.20 -3.50
N TYR A 164 7.24 14.83 -2.26
CA TYR A 164 6.00 14.16 -1.87
C TYR A 164 5.79 12.77 -2.47
N GLU A 165 6.87 12.10 -2.84
CA GLU A 165 6.88 10.70 -3.23
C GLU A 165 6.99 9.79 -2.00
N PRO A 166 6.39 8.60 -1.98
CA PRO A 166 6.51 7.68 -0.85
C PRO A 166 7.96 7.22 -0.68
N VAL A 167 8.45 7.21 0.55
CA VAL A 167 9.76 6.67 0.94
C VAL A 167 9.60 5.36 1.68
N SER A 168 8.70 5.33 2.65
CA SER A 168 8.38 4.12 3.41
C SER A 168 6.98 4.19 4.01
N ILE A 169 6.44 3.02 4.30
CA ILE A 169 5.23 2.85 5.09
C ILE A 169 5.47 1.76 6.14
N ARG A 170 4.98 1.99 7.35
CA ARG A 170 4.98 1.04 8.45
C ARG A 170 3.57 0.90 8.95
N ILE A 171 3.07 -0.31 9.09
CA ILE A 171 1.71 -0.64 9.50
C ILE A 171 1.81 -1.51 10.74
N LYS A 172 1.16 -1.09 11.83
CA LYS A 172 1.04 -1.86 13.05
C LYS A 172 -0.35 -2.45 13.15
N LEU A 173 -0.44 -3.76 13.36
CA LEU A 173 -1.68 -4.52 13.44
C LEU A 173 -2.12 -4.70 14.90
N ASP A 174 -3.37 -5.07 15.10
CA ASP A 174 -3.99 -5.31 16.42
C ASP A 174 -3.41 -6.56 17.11
N ASN A 175 -2.94 -7.54 16.34
CA ASN A 175 -2.24 -8.73 16.85
C ASN A 175 -0.79 -8.44 17.29
N GLY A 176 -0.33 -7.18 17.18
CA GLY A 176 1.02 -6.75 17.52
C GLY A 176 2.06 -6.91 16.40
N GLU A 177 1.69 -7.50 15.26
CA GLU A 177 2.58 -7.57 14.10
C GLU A 177 2.84 -6.19 13.51
N GLU A 178 4.03 -6.02 12.95
CA GLU A 178 4.42 -4.81 12.26
C GLU A 178 4.91 -5.15 10.85
N GLN A 179 4.35 -4.48 9.87
CA GLN A 179 4.77 -4.57 8.48
C GLN A 179 5.49 -3.29 8.08
N TYR A 180 6.63 -3.43 7.43
CA TYR A 180 7.44 -2.33 6.96
C TYR A 180 7.74 -2.49 5.47
N PHE A 181 7.47 -1.43 4.71
CA PHE A 181 7.78 -1.36 3.28
C PHE A 181 8.59 -0.09 2.99
N SER A 182 9.66 -0.26 2.26
CA SER A 182 10.60 0.79 1.87
C SER A 182 10.66 0.86 0.35
N VAL A 183 10.38 2.02 -0.22
CA VAL A 183 10.44 2.25 -1.67
C VAL A 183 11.90 2.30 -2.12
N LYS A 184 12.29 1.37 -2.98
CA LYS A 184 13.63 1.27 -3.57
C LYS A 184 13.74 2.13 -4.82
N THR A 185 12.81 1.97 -5.75
CA THR A 185 12.71 2.78 -6.96
C THR A 185 11.32 3.36 -7.10
N TYR A 186 11.22 4.58 -7.62
CA TYR A 186 9.96 5.25 -7.94
C TYR A 186 10.14 5.98 -9.26
N ARG A 187 9.41 5.56 -10.29
CA ARG A 187 9.52 6.11 -11.65
C ARG A 187 8.15 6.55 -12.12
N THR A 188 8.04 7.81 -12.46
CA THR A 188 6.80 8.46 -12.95
C THR A 188 6.76 8.49 -14.48
N HIS A 189 5.60 8.84 -15.05
CA HIS A 189 5.40 9.04 -16.50
C HIS A 189 5.84 7.84 -17.35
N GLN A 190 5.57 6.64 -16.83
CA GLN A 190 5.95 5.41 -17.52
C GLN A 190 4.97 5.11 -18.67
N ASN A 191 5.49 4.66 -19.81
CA ASN A 191 4.64 4.24 -20.93
C ASN A 191 4.02 2.86 -20.65
N LEU A 192 2.95 2.83 -19.82
CA LEU A 192 2.23 1.62 -19.46
C LEU A 192 1.05 1.40 -20.40
N GLN A 193 1.06 0.25 -21.07
CA GLN A 193 -0.04 -0.16 -21.94
C GLN A 193 -1.16 -0.82 -21.12
N ASP A 194 -2.42 -0.67 -21.53
CA ASP A 194 -3.57 -1.20 -20.81
C ASP A 194 -3.55 -2.74 -20.70
N ALA A 195 -2.97 -3.42 -21.68
CA ALA A 195 -2.79 -4.87 -21.65
C ALA A 195 -1.90 -5.36 -20.49
N GLN A 196 -1.02 -4.52 -19.96
CA GLN A 196 -0.14 -4.86 -18.83
C GLN A 196 -0.87 -4.96 -17.49
N PHE A 197 -2.12 -4.50 -17.44
CA PHE A 197 -3.01 -4.56 -16.27
C PHE A 197 -4.04 -5.69 -16.36
N ARG A 198 -3.82 -6.64 -17.26
CA ARG A 198 -4.64 -7.84 -17.44
C ARG A 198 -3.81 -9.08 -17.25
N PHE A 199 -4.45 -10.13 -16.76
CA PHE A 199 -3.80 -11.42 -16.61
C PHE A 199 -3.32 -11.97 -17.98
N PRO A 200 -2.01 -12.19 -18.15
CA PRO A 200 -1.46 -12.69 -19.40
C PRO A 200 -1.52 -14.22 -19.47
N SER A 201 -2.69 -14.79 -19.78
CA SER A 201 -2.94 -16.23 -19.78
C SER A 201 -1.92 -17.05 -20.57
N SER A 202 -1.37 -16.50 -21.64
CA SER A 202 -0.31 -17.15 -22.42
C SER A 202 0.98 -17.37 -21.64
N LYS A 203 1.23 -16.58 -20.60
CA LYS A 203 2.41 -16.70 -19.72
C LYS A 203 2.20 -17.77 -18.63
N TYR A 204 0.95 -18.14 -18.37
CA TYR A 204 0.53 -19.08 -17.32
C TYR A 204 -0.39 -20.17 -17.90
N PRO A 205 0.12 -21.03 -18.81
CA PRO A 205 -0.73 -21.98 -19.56
C PRO A 205 -1.33 -23.09 -18.69
N HIS A 206 -0.81 -23.29 -17.49
CA HIS A 206 -1.28 -24.32 -16.56
C HIS A 206 -2.11 -23.74 -15.41
N ALA A 207 -2.32 -22.41 -15.37
CA ALA A 207 -3.09 -21.80 -14.31
C ALA A 207 -4.55 -22.24 -14.36
N GLU A 208 -5.04 -22.79 -13.23
CA GLU A 208 -6.46 -23.03 -13.04
C GLU A 208 -7.19 -21.71 -12.82
N VAL A 209 -8.26 -21.49 -13.59
CA VAL A 209 -9.03 -20.24 -13.53
C VAL A 209 -10.26 -20.43 -12.66
N ILE A 210 -10.31 -19.74 -11.53
CA ILE A 210 -11.45 -19.71 -10.60
C ILE A 210 -12.18 -18.38 -10.83
N ASP A 211 -13.28 -18.42 -11.58
CA ASP A 211 -14.10 -17.22 -11.86
C ASP A 211 -15.15 -17.03 -10.78
N MET A 212 -15.04 -15.95 -10.01
CA MET A 212 -15.95 -15.57 -8.92
C MET A 212 -16.82 -14.34 -9.24
N ARG A 213 -16.91 -13.96 -10.51
CA ARG A 213 -17.73 -12.80 -10.94
C ARG A 213 -19.22 -13.11 -10.99
#